data_6183293e865f2e9c3c1182ef470a6e4c
#
_entry.id   6183293e865f2e9c3c1182ef470a6e4c
#
_cell.length_a   1.000
_cell.length_b   1.000
_cell.length_c   1.000
_cell.angle_alpha   90.00
_cell.angle_beta   90.00
_cell.angle_gamma   90.00
#
_symmetry.space_group_name_H-M   'P 1'
#
loop_
_entity.id
_entity.type
_entity.pdbx_description
1 polymer ?
#
loop_
_entity_poly.entity_id
_entity_poly.type
_entity_poly.pdbx_seq_one_letter_code
_entity_poly.pdbx_strand_id
1 'polypeptide(L)'
;MSEYNWTTFTTRIPINAPVEKLYWCWATREGIEYWFLKIGEFKNPNGELRADDEFVQTGDTYRWRWHGWSDDVKEEGKILDCNGKDFLQFSFGKAGICSVNIKSENGQTIVELVQNEIPDDEQGRHYWHVGCKTGWTFYLANLKSLLEGGIDLRNRDEGLKNVINS
;
A
#
# COMPACT_ATOMS: atom_id res chain seq x y z
N MET A 1 21.29 -3.43 25.15
CA MET A 1 20.32 -3.71 24.09
C MET A 1 19.72 -2.39 23.63
N SER A 2 19.68 -2.16 22.32
CA SER A 2 18.92 -1.02 21.79
C SER A 2 17.42 -1.28 21.95
N GLU A 3 16.69 -0.28 22.40
CA GLU A 3 15.23 -0.35 22.47
C GLU A 3 14.66 -0.51 21.05
N TYR A 4 13.60 -1.31 20.90
CA TYR A 4 12.94 -1.51 19.62
C TYR A 4 12.29 -0.20 19.13
N ASN A 5 12.53 0.15 17.88
CA ASN A 5 11.98 1.37 17.30
C ASN A 5 10.54 1.15 16.80
N TRP A 6 9.57 1.62 17.54
CA TRP A 6 8.15 1.51 17.22
C TRP A 6 7.66 2.55 16.21
N THR A 7 8.48 3.56 15.89
CA THR A 7 8.06 4.63 14.98
C THR A 7 8.23 4.29 13.52
N THR A 8 8.86 3.15 13.20
CA THR A 8 9.11 2.73 11.81
C THR A 8 9.19 1.21 11.70
N PHE A 9 8.86 0.71 10.52
CA PHE A 9 9.16 -0.66 10.11
C PHE A 9 9.42 -0.73 8.61
N THR A 10 10.05 -1.82 8.19
CA THR A 10 10.28 -2.15 6.79
C THR A 10 9.74 -3.56 6.51
N THR A 11 9.02 -3.70 5.40
CA THR A 11 8.62 -4.99 4.84
C THR A 11 9.17 -5.11 3.43
N ARG A 12 9.71 -6.27 3.08
CA ARG A 12 10.34 -6.53 1.77
C ARG A 12 9.90 -7.87 1.22
N ILE A 13 9.64 -7.93 -0.08
CA ILE A 13 9.27 -9.17 -0.74
C ILE A 13 9.86 -9.23 -2.16
N PRO A 14 10.49 -10.35 -2.56
CA PRO A 14 10.88 -10.55 -3.95
C PRO A 14 9.65 -10.93 -4.78
N ILE A 15 9.47 -10.28 -5.91
CA ILE A 15 8.37 -10.57 -6.85
C ILE A 15 8.94 -10.69 -8.26
N ASN A 16 8.66 -11.82 -8.91
CA ASN A 16 9.08 -12.06 -10.29
C ASN A 16 8.16 -11.32 -11.28
N ALA A 17 8.38 -10.03 -11.39
CA ALA A 17 7.67 -9.16 -12.33
C ALA A 17 8.57 -7.98 -12.73
N PRO A 18 8.35 -7.38 -13.91
CA PRO A 18 9.07 -6.17 -14.32
C PRO A 18 8.81 -4.99 -13.37
N VAL A 19 9.80 -4.14 -13.20
CA VAL A 19 9.69 -2.92 -12.36
C VAL A 19 8.52 -2.05 -12.80
N GLU A 20 8.33 -1.89 -14.10
CA GLU A 20 7.25 -1.09 -14.70
C GLU A 20 5.86 -1.64 -14.31
N LYS A 21 5.71 -2.96 -14.30
CA LYS A 21 4.44 -3.60 -13.89
C LYS A 21 4.18 -3.40 -12.40
N LEU A 22 5.20 -3.52 -11.58
CA LEU A 22 5.10 -3.28 -10.14
C LEU A 22 4.77 -1.81 -9.84
N TYR A 23 5.43 -0.87 -10.52
CA TYR A 23 5.12 0.54 -10.36
C TYR A 23 3.68 0.86 -10.78
N TRP A 24 3.21 0.31 -11.90
CA TRP A 24 1.82 0.42 -12.33
C TRP A 24 0.84 -0.08 -11.26
N CYS A 25 1.16 -1.20 -10.60
CA CYS A 25 0.32 -1.75 -9.51
C CYS A 25 0.15 -0.78 -8.33
N TRP A 26 1.12 0.07 -8.07
CA TRP A 26 1.06 1.05 -6.99
C TRP A 26 0.54 2.42 -7.42
N ALA A 27 0.83 2.83 -8.64
CA ALA A 27 0.74 4.22 -9.10
C ALA A 27 -0.42 4.52 -10.04
N THR A 28 -1.32 3.57 -10.27
CA THR A 28 -2.56 3.78 -11.03
C THR A 28 -3.76 3.26 -10.26
N ARG A 29 -4.95 3.77 -10.57
CA ARG A 29 -6.19 3.27 -9.98
C ARG A 29 -6.40 1.80 -10.29
N GLU A 30 -6.35 1.44 -11.58
CA GLU A 30 -6.51 0.06 -12.03
C GLU A 30 -5.49 -0.87 -11.37
N GLY A 31 -4.23 -0.42 -11.28
CA GLY A 31 -3.16 -1.17 -10.66
C GLY A 31 -3.38 -1.41 -9.17
N ILE A 32 -3.72 -0.38 -8.40
CA ILE A 32 -3.88 -0.53 -6.95
C ILE A 32 -5.15 -1.28 -6.57
N GLU A 33 -6.20 -1.22 -7.39
CA GLU A 33 -7.41 -2.03 -7.21
C GLU A 33 -7.17 -3.51 -7.55
N TYR A 34 -6.19 -3.79 -8.42
CA TYR A 34 -5.86 -5.16 -8.82
C TYR A 34 -5.44 -6.06 -7.66
N TRP A 35 -4.71 -5.53 -6.67
CA TRP A 35 -4.14 -6.36 -5.61
C TRP A 35 -4.44 -5.88 -4.17
N PHE A 36 -4.74 -4.60 -3.98
CA PHE A 36 -4.81 -4.00 -2.65
C PHE A 36 -6.21 -3.51 -2.29
N LEU A 37 -6.84 -2.71 -3.14
CA LEU A 37 -8.06 -1.98 -2.82
C LEU A 37 -9.29 -2.52 -3.55
N LYS A 38 -10.46 -2.23 -3.00
CA LYS A 38 -11.74 -2.31 -3.70
C LYS A 38 -11.94 -1.08 -4.58
N ILE A 39 -11.64 0.10 -4.04
CA ILE A 39 -11.71 1.40 -4.75
C ILE A 39 -10.47 2.20 -4.41
N GLY A 40 -9.73 2.64 -5.45
CA GLY A 40 -8.51 3.41 -5.34
C GLY A 40 -8.57 4.72 -6.13
N GLU A 41 -9.43 5.64 -5.75
CA GLU A 41 -9.58 6.93 -6.45
C GLU A 41 -8.41 7.86 -6.18
N PHE A 42 -7.89 8.49 -7.25
CA PHE A 42 -6.90 9.55 -7.19
C PHE A 42 -7.44 10.81 -7.86
N LYS A 43 -7.16 11.97 -7.28
CA LYS A 43 -7.51 13.28 -7.84
C LYS A 43 -6.27 14.15 -7.94
N ASN A 44 -6.17 14.87 -9.05
CA ASN A 44 -5.13 15.87 -9.23
C ASN A 44 -5.35 17.08 -8.29
N PRO A 45 -4.39 18.02 -8.17
CA PRO A 45 -4.55 19.20 -7.33
C PRO A 45 -5.75 20.11 -7.69
N ASN A 46 -6.29 19.99 -8.89
CA ASN A 46 -7.49 20.72 -9.30
C ASN A 46 -8.80 20.00 -8.89
N GLY A 47 -8.70 18.83 -8.25
CA GLY A 47 -9.85 18.05 -7.82
C GLY A 47 -10.47 17.13 -8.88
N GLU A 48 -9.84 17.00 -10.04
CA GLU A 48 -10.27 16.12 -11.12
C GLU A 48 -9.79 14.70 -10.90
N LEU A 49 -10.67 13.72 -11.11
CA LEU A 49 -10.31 12.31 -11.05
C LEU A 49 -9.29 11.96 -12.15
N ARG A 50 -8.25 11.24 -11.75
CA ARG A 50 -7.34 10.62 -12.72
C ARG A 50 -8.03 9.44 -13.40
N ALA A 51 -7.72 9.23 -14.67
CA ALA A 51 -8.17 8.05 -15.41
C ALA A 51 -7.60 6.77 -14.78
N ASP A 52 -8.23 5.63 -15.04
CA ASP A 52 -7.92 4.35 -14.39
C ASP A 52 -6.47 3.87 -14.64
N ASP A 53 -5.93 4.19 -15.82
CA ASP A 53 -4.56 3.84 -16.25
C ASP A 53 -3.55 5.01 -16.12
N GLU A 54 -3.99 6.16 -15.63
CA GLU A 54 -3.14 7.34 -15.47
C GLU A 54 -2.29 7.24 -14.20
N PHE A 55 -0.99 7.49 -14.35
CA PHE A 55 -0.08 7.51 -13.20
C PHE A 55 -0.34 8.69 -12.26
N VAL A 56 -0.32 8.41 -10.97
CA VAL A 56 -0.36 9.44 -9.93
C VAL A 56 0.85 10.36 -10.03
N GLN A 57 0.67 11.58 -9.55
CA GLN A 57 1.70 12.61 -9.48
C GLN A 57 1.82 13.13 -8.04
N THR A 58 2.97 13.69 -7.74
CA THR A 58 3.18 14.41 -6.47
C THR A 58 2.13 15.51 -6.29
N GLY A 59 1.48 15.53 -5.14
CA GLY A 59 0.40 16.46 -4.82
C GLY A 59 -1.00 15.93 -5.08
N ASP A 60 -1.15 14.78 -5.72
CA ASP A 60 -2.46 14.13 -5.87
C ASP A 60 -3.01 13.73 -4.50
N THR A 61 -4.33 13.73 -4.38
CA THR A 61 -5.03 13.17 -3.24
C THR A 61 -5.60 11.81 -3.59
N TYR A 62 -5.80 10.99 -2.57
CA TYR A 62 -6.43 9.69 -2.76
C TYR A 62 -7.60 9.48 -1.81
N ARG A 63 -8.54 8.57 -2.22
CA ARG A 63 -9.58 7.98 -1.40
C ARG A 63 -9.61 6.49 -1.65
N TRP A 64 -9.38 5.71 -0.60
CA TRP A 64 -9.24 4.26 -0.65
C TRP A 64 -10.30 3.55 0.17
N ARG A 65 -10.81 2.43 -0.37
CA ARG A 65 -11.71 1.49 0.30
C ARG A 65 -11.25 0.06 0.04
N TRP A 66 -11.54 -0.82 0.98
CA TRP A 66 -11.06 -2.20 0.93
C TRP A 66 -12.19 -3.19 0.75
N HIS A 67 -11.89 -4.33 0.12
CA HIS A 67 -12.74 -5.50 0.16
C HIS A 67 -12.83 -6.03 1.61
N GLY A 68 -13.97 -6.65 1.98
CA GLY A 68 -14.20 -7.19 3.31
C GLY A 68 -14.66 -6.17 4.35
N TRP A 69 -14.73 -4.88 3.96
CA TRP A 69 -15.20 -3.77 4.81
C TRP A 69 -16.37 -3.04 4.16
N SER A 70 -17.23 -2.44 4.98
CA SER A 70 -18.26 -1.55 4.45
C SER A 70 -17.64 -0.32 3.78
N ASP A 71 -18.39 0.30 2.87
CA ASP A 71 -17.92 1.48 2.14
C ASP A 71 -17.76 2.73 3.02
N ASP A 72 -18.21 2.68 4.27
CA ASP A 72 -17.99 3.73 5.26
C ASP A 72 -16.54 3.73 5.78
N VAL A 73 -15.84 2.58 5.69
CA VAL A 73 -14.44 2.45 6.06
C VAL A 73 -13.58 2.92 4.89
N LYS A 74 -12.99 4.08 5.04
CA LYS A 74 -12.15 4.70 4.01
C LYS A 74 -10.90 5.34 4.61
N GLU A 75 -9.87 5.45 3.80
CA GLU A 75 -8.68 6.24 4.08
C GLU A 75 -8.53 7.33 3.03
N GLU A 76 -8.16 8.51 3.44
CA GLU A 76 -7.90 9.66 2.57
C GLU A 76 -6.51 10.23 2.87
N GLY A 77 -5.78 10.58 1.84
CA GLY A 77 -4.43 11.11 2.00
C GLY A 77 -3.89 11.72 0.71
N LYS A 78 -2.56 11.85 0.68
CA LYS A 78 -1.85 12.51 -0.43
C LYS A 78 -0.68 11.67 -0.92
N ILE A 79 -0.39 11.79 -2.21
CA ILE A 79 0.87 11.38 -2.80
C ILE A 79 1.89 12.47 -2.49
N LEU A 80 2.87 12.14 -1.65
CA LEU A 80 3.86 13.11 -1.18
C LEU A 80 5.02 13.27 -2.15
N ASP A 81 5.43 12.17 -2.76
CA ASP A 81 6.48 12.15 -3.76
C ASP A 81 6.37 10.91 -4.67
N CYS A 82 6.81 11.03 -5.90
CA CYS A 82 6.90 9.91 -6.84
C CYS A 82 7.81 10.29 -8.01
N ASN A 83 8.46 9.28 -8.63
CA ASN A 83 9.39 9.52 -9.73
C ASN A 83 8.93 8.92 -11.08
N GLY A 84 7.76 8.31 -11.12
CA GLY A 84 7.21 7.69 -12.32
C GLY A 84 7.89 6.40 -12.76
N LYS A 85 8.75 5.80 -11.92
CA LYS A 85 9.56 4.61 -12.27
C LYS A 85 9.56 3.51 -11.21
N ASP A 86 10.03 3.83 -10.00
CA ASP A 86 10.35 2.83 -8.98
C ASP A 86 10.19 3.35 -7.54
N PHE A 87 9.70 4.58 -7.38
CA PHE A 87 9.49 5.20 -6.07
C PHE A 87 8.14 5.89 -5.98
N LEU A 88 7.45 5.64 -4.85
CA LEU A 88 6.20 6.27 -4.48
C LEU A 88 6.15 6.49 -2.96
N GLN A 89 5.75 7.69 -2.54
CA GLN A 89 5.54 8.01 -1.13
C GLN A 89 4.16 8.63 -0.92
N PHE A 90 3.46 8.17 0.11
CA PHE A 90 2.13 8.68 0.44
C PHE A 90 1.93 8.81 1.95
N SER A 91 1.10 9.75 2.35
CA SER A 91 0.63 9.84 3.74
C SER A 91 -0.38 8.72 4.00
N PHE A 92 -0.39 8.17 5.21
CA PHE A 92 -1.28 7.05 5.58
C PHE A 92 -1.99 7.34 6.90
N GLY A 93 -2.82 8.38 6.90
CA GLY A 93 -3.61 8.80 8.03
C GLY A 93 -2.79 8.98 9.31
N LYS A 94 -3.29 8.46 10.42
CA LYS A 94 -2.59 8.47 11.70
C LYS A 94 -1.42 7.48 11.77
N ALA A 95 -1.29 6.60 10.79
CA ALA A 95 -0.24 5.60 10.73
C ALA A 95 1.10 6.13 10.19
N GLY A 96 1.17 7.41 9.82
CA GLY A 96 2.40 8.03 9.35
C GLY A 96 2.52 8.11 7.84
N ILE A 97 3.72 7.80 7.34
CA ILE A 97 4.11 7.93 5.92
C ILE A 97 4.61 6.58 5.42
N CYS A 98 4.15 6.17 4.24
CA CYS A 98 4.62 4.98 3.55
C CYS A 98 5.46 5.35 2.34
N SER A 99 6.63 4.74 2.21
CA SER A 99 7.50 4.85 1.04
C SER A 99 7.68 3.48 0.41
N VAL A 100 7.42 3.40 -0.89
CA VAL A 100 7.57 2.18 -1.68
C VAL A 100 8.75 2.35 -2.62
N ASN A 101 9.70 1.44 -2.55
CA ASN A 101 10.86 1.36 -3.44
C ASN A 101 10.84 0.01 -4.16
N ILE A 102 11.01 0.05 -5.47
CA ILE A 102 11.14 -1.16 -6.28
C ILE A 102 12.61 -1.24 -6.70
N LYS A 103 13.30 -2.29 -6.25
CA LYS A 103 14.75 -2.42 -6.37
C LYS A 103 15.12 -3.72 -7.06
N SER A 104 16.31 -3.75 -7.64
CA SER A 104 16.93 -4.99 -8.11
C SER A 104 18.07 -5.39 -7.16
N GLU A 105 18.00 -6.60 -6.62
CA GLU A 105 19.04 -7.18 -5.75
C GLU A 105 19.29 -8.63 -6.17
N ASN A 106 20.54 -8.99 -6.39
CA ASN A 106 20.94 -10.36 -6.77
C ASN A 106 20.12 -10.92 -7.96
N GLY A 107 19.79 -10.08 -8.94
CA GLY A 107 18.98 -10.49 -10.09
C GLY A 107 17.49 -10.65 -9.84
N GLN A 108 17.01 -10.31 -8.65
CA GLN A 108 15.59 -10.35 -8.29
C GLN A 108 15.03 -8.93 -8.12
N THR A 109 13.75 -8.77 -8.44
CA THR A 109 13.04 -7.53 -8.18
C THR A 109 12.45 -7.58 -6.77
N ILE A 110 12.79 -6.58 -5.95
CA ILE A 110 12.33 -6.46 -4.56
C ILE A 110 11.37 -5.28 -4.46
N VAL A 111 10.19 -5.50 -3.89
CA VAL A 111 9.30 -4.44 -3.43
C VAL A 111 9.57 -4.21 -1.95
N GLU A 112 9.99 -2.99 -1.62
CA GLU A 112 10.29 -2.58 -0.25
C GLU A 112 9.33 -1.48 0.18
N LEU A 113 8.59 -1.71 1.26
CA LEU A 113 7.74 -0.71 1.88
C LEU A 113 8.33 -0.33 3.23
N VAL A 114 8.58 0.96 3.41
CA VAL A 114 8.99 1.56 4.69
C VAL A 114 7.85 2.44 5.18
N GLN A 115 7.35 2.15 6.38
CA GLN A 115 6.40 3.03 7.06
C GLN A 115 7.10 3.69 8.23
N ASN A 116 7.02 5.02 8.32
CA ASN A 116 7.67 5.84 9.34
C ASN A 116 6.72 6.89 9.89
N GLU A 117 7.19 7.66 10.87
CA GLU A 117 6.38 8.65 11.60
C GLU A 117 5.15 8.02 12.29
N ILE A 118 5.26 6.76 12.69
CA ILE A 118 4.22 6.06 13.45
C ILE A 118 4.24 6.62 14.88
N PRO A 119 3.07 6.98 15.45
CA PRO A 119 3.01 7.41 16.84
C PRO A 119 3.57 6.35 17.81
N ASP A 120 4.41 6.76 18.76
CA ASP A 120 5.04 5.85 19.74
C ASP A 120 4.31 5.85 21.08
N ASP A 121 3.00 5.83 21.05
CA ASP A 121 2.15 5.53 22.19
C ASP A 121 1.58 4.11 22.11
N GLU A 122 0.85 3.67 23.11
CA GLU A 122 0.27 2.33 23.16
C GLU A 122 -0.60 2.03 21.94
N GLN A 123 -1.43 2.98 21.55
CA GLN A 123 -2.31 2.85 20.39
C GLN A 123 -1.50 2.80 19.09
N GLY A 124 -0.49 3.65 18.95
CA GLY A 124 0.40 3.68 17.78
C GLY A 124 1.16 2.38 17.62
N ARG A 125 1.72 1.85 18.69
CA ARG A 125 2.42 0.57 18.67
C ARG A 125 1.51 -0.59 18.26
N HIS A 126 0.33 -0.66 18.84
CA HIS A 126 -0.61 -1.76 18.59
C HIS A 126 -1.29 -1.66 17.22
N TYR A 127 -1.97 -0.54 16.93
CA TYR A 127 -2.78 -0.41 15.72
C TYR A 127 -1.96 -0.02 14.48
N TRP A 128 -1.03 0.91 14.63
CA TRP A 128 -0.35 1.49 13.48
C TRP A 128 0.97 0.80 13.17
N HIS A 129 1.71 0.36 14.17
CA HIS A 129 2.93 -0.41 13.90
C HIS A 129 2.60 -1.89 13.63
N VAL A 130 2.06 -2.60 14.62
CA VAL A 130 1.77 -4.04 14.48
C VAL A 130 0.68 -4.28 13.45
N GLY A 131 -0.41 -3.55 13.53
CA GLY A 131 -1.55 -3.71 12.61
C GLY A 131 -1.20 -3.41 11.17
N CYS A 132 -0.53 -2.28 10.88
CA CYS A 132 -0.13 -1.96 9.52
C CYS A 132 0.94 -2.92 8.99
N LYS A 133 1.92 -3.30 9.81
CA LYS A 133 2.94 -4.28 9.39
C LYS A 133 2.32 -5.62 9.03
N THR A 134 1.36 -6.08 9.80
CA THR A 134 0.58 -7.29 9.51
C THR A 134 -0.21 -7.15 8.21
N GLY A 135 -0.92 -6.05 8.04
CA GLY A 135 -1.71 -5.77 6.84
C GLY A 135 -0.85 -5.69 5.59
N TRP A 136 0.24 -4.94 5.62
CA TRP A 136 1.17 -4.83 4.49
C TRP A 136 1.81 -6.17 4.13
N THR A 137 2.17 -6.98 5.12
CA THR A 137 2.71 -8.33 4.89
C THR A 137 1.71 -9.18 4.10
N PHE A 138 0.45 -9.17 4.48
CA PHE A 138 -0.61 -9.88 3.77
C PHE A 138 -0.79 -9.35 2.33
N TYR A 139 -0.95 -8.04 2.17
CA TYR A 139 -1.21 -7.45 0.85
C TYR A 139 -0.02 -7.58 -0.11
N LEU A 140 1.21 -7.48 0.38
CA LEU A 140 2.39 -7.75 -0.45
C LEU A 140 2.46 -9.22 -0.88
N ALA A 141 2.06 -10.15 -0.01
CA ALA A 141 1.91 -11.56 -0.40
C ALA A 141 0.83 -11.74 -1.47
N ASN A 142 -0.28 -11.01 -1.39
CA ASN A 142 -1.32 -11.01 -2.42
C ASN A 142 -0.80 -10.47 -3.76
N LEU A 143 -0.05 -9.37 -3.75
CA LEU A 143 0.59 -8.82 -4.94
C LEU A 143 1.50 -9.86 -5.61
N LYS A 144 2.34 -10.53 -4.83
CA LYS A 144 3.20 -11.61 -5.31
C LYS A 144 2.38 -12.76 -5.88
N SER A 145 1.35 -13.22 -5.19
CA SER A 145 0.47 -14.30 -5.66
C SER A 145 -0.13 -13.98 -7.03
N LEU A 146 -0.73 -12.81 -7.18
CA LEU A 146 -1.37 -12.41 -8.44
C LEU A 146 -0.38 -12.27 -9.60
N LEU A 147 0.79 -11.69 -9.36
CA LEU A 147 1.80 -11.47 -10.41
C LEU A 147 2.59 -12.72 -10.79
N GLU A 148 2.62 -13.74 -9.94
CA GLU A 148 3.32 -15.01 -10.19
C GLU A 148 2.37 -16.16 -10.55
N GLY A 149 1.15 -15.85 -10.99
CA GLY A 149 0.18 -16.83 -11.51
C GLY A 149 -0.67 -17.53 -10.46
N GLY A 150 -0.69 -17.00 -9.24
CA GLY A 150 -1.55 -17.48 -8.15
C GLY A 150 -2.94 -16.84 -8.17
N ILE A 151 -3.62 -16.93 -7.03
CA ILE A 151 -4.98 -16.44 -6.84
C ILE A 151 -5.00 -15.14 -6.03
N ASP A 152 -6.13 -14.42 -6.09
CA ASP A 152 -6.42 -13.30 -5.21
C ASP A 152 -6.77 -13.82 -3.80
N LEU A 153 -5.96 -13.42 -2.82
CA LEU A 153 -6.07 -13.88 -1.44
C LEU A 153 -7.05 -13.04 -0.60
N ARG A 154 -7.57 -11.93 -1.16
CA ARG A 154 -8.40 -10.99 -0.39
C ARG A 154 -9.76 -11.59 -0.06
N ASN A 155 -10.21 -11.36 1.18
CA ASN A 155 -11.59 -11.61 1.58
C ASN A 155 -12.51 -10.55 0.96
N ARG A 156 -13.62 -10.99 0.38
CA ARG A 156 -14.65 -10.12 -0.21
C ARG A 156 -15.98 -10.14 0.55
N ASP A 157 -16.08 -10.98 1.58
CA ASP A 157 -17.29 -11.13 2.39
C ASP A 157 -17.24 -10.17 3.59
N GLU A 158 -18.03 -9.11 3.55
CA GLU A 158 -18.13 -8.13 4.63
C GLU A 158 -18.79 -8.71 5.91
N GLY A 159 -19.42 -9.87 5.82
CA GLY A 159 -19.99 -10.59 6.96
C GLY A 159 -18.95 -11.26 7.85
N LEU A 160 -17.77 -11.57 7.31
CA LEU A 160 -16.68 -12.14 8.09
C LEU A 160 -15.97 -11.05 8.89
N LYS A 161 -15.68 -11.36 10.16
CA LYS A 161 -14.99 -10.43 11.07
C LYS A 161 -13.68 -11.04 11.55
N ASN A 162 -12.71 -10.16 11.85
CA ASN A 162 -11.40 -10.54 12.38
C ASN A 162 -10.61 -11.53 11.48
N VAL A 163 -10.81 -11.45 10.17
CA VAL A 163 -9.99 -12.17 9.20
C VAL A 163 -8.80 -11.31 8.76
N ILE A 164 -7.72 -11.94 8.26
CA ILE A 164 -6.42 -11.29 8.04
C ILE A 164 -6.49 -10.06 7.12
N ASN A 165 -7.33 -10.09 6.10
CA ASN A 165 -7.42 -9.02 5.10
C ASN A 165 -8.68 -8.17 5.22
N SER A 166 -9.15 -7.99 6.42
CA SER A 166 -10.32 -7.16 6.68
C SER A 166 -10.05 -6.13 7.77
#